data_9d260d6193acb0bb1ea0e1bd1afbb7c6
#
_entry.id   9d260d6193acb0bb1ea0e1bd1afbb7c6
#
_cell.length_a   1.000
_cell.length_b   1.000
_cell.length_c   1.000
_cell.angle_alpha   90.00
_cell.angle_beta   90.00
_cell.angle_gamma   90.00
#
_symmetry.space_group_name_H-M   'P 1'
#
loop_
_entity.id
_entity.type
_entity.pdbx_description
1 polymer ?
#
loop_
_entity_poly.entity_id
_entity_poly.type
_entity_poly.pdbx_seq_one_letter_code
_entity_poly.pdbx_strand_id
1 'polypeptide(L)'
;LDECKSMVKEVIANGKALEHLAAMVRAQGGDDAVIWDTQKFAKAPYSYEVCAKESGYITFMDTESCGIASAMLGAGRETKDSGIDFAAGIIIHKKVGDYVEKASLWRYVCFQRRII
;
A
#
# COMPACT_ATOMS: atom_id res chain seq x y z
N LEU A 1 -27.08 -5.13 -11.44
CA LEU A 1 -25.96 -4.74 -10.57
C LEU A 1 -25.79 -5.72 -9.40
N ASP A 2 -26.88 -6.16 -8.75
CA ASP A 2 -26.79 -7.04 -7.56
C ASP A 2 -26.33 -8.45 -7.92
N GLU A 3 -26.73 -8.97 -9.07
CA GLU A 3 -26.22 -10.22 -9.63
C GLU A 3 -24.69 -10.16 -9.83
N CYS A 4 -24.18 -9.10 -10.45
CA CYS A 4 -22.73 -8.90 -10.62
C CYS A 4 -22.00 -8.85 -9.28
N LYS A 5 -22.56 -8.17 -8.27
CA LYS A 5 -22.00 -8.15 -6.92
C LYS A 5 -21.97 -9.53 -6.27
N SER A 6 -23.00 -10.34 -6.49
CA SER A 6 -23.05 -11.71 -5.98
C SER A 6 -21.99 -12.58 -6.63
N MET A 7 -21.83 -12.50 -7.96
CA MET A 7 -20.78 -13.22 -8.69
C MET A 7 -19.37 -12.85 -8.21
N VAL A 8 -19.10 -11.54 -7.99
CA VAL A 8 -17.81 -11.07 -7.47
C VAL A 8 -17.56 -11.63 -6.07
N LYS A 9 -18.55 -11.58 -5.18
CA LYS A 9 -18.42 -12.15 -3.84
C LYS A 9 -18.15 -13.65 -3.87
N GLU A 10 -18.81 -14.38 -4.76
CA GLU A 10 -18.62 -15.82 -4.92
C GLU A 10 -17.20 -16.16 -5.35
N VAL A 11 -16.65 -15.50 -6.41
CA VAL A 11 -15.30 -15.80 -6.91
C VAL A 11 -14.19 -15.40 -5.93
N ILE A 12 -14.46 -14.42 -5.06
CA ILE A 12 -13.55 -14.08 -3.95
C ILE A 12 -13.64 -15.16 -2.87
N ALA A 13 -14.85 -15.54 -2.45
CA ALA A 13 -15.06 -16.48 -1.36
C ALA A 13 -14.55 -17.89 -1.67
N ASN A 14 -14.70 -18.36 -2.91
CA ASN A 14 -14.25 -19.68 -3.35
C ASN A 14 -12.77 -19.73 -3.78
N GLY A 15 -12.03 -18.63 -3.72
CA GLY A 15 -10.61 -18.53 -4.04
C GLY A 15 -10.25 -18.43 -5.52
N LYS A 16 -11.22 -18.56 -6.44
CA LYS A 16 -10.95 -18.49 -7.89
C LYS A 16 -10.30 -17.18 -8.33
N ALA A 17 -10.68 -16.05 -7.72
CA ALA A 17 -10.07 -14.76 -8.01
C ALA A 17 -8.57 -14.78 -7.67
N LEU A 18 -8.19 -15.39 -6.56
CA LEU A 18 -6.79 -15.51 -6.13
C LEU A 18 -5.99 -16.46 -7.04
N GLU A 19 -6.60 -17.58 -7.47
CA GLU A 19 -5.99 -18.52 -8.43
C GLU A 19 -5.70 -17.83 -9.76
N HIS A 20 -6.65 -17.04 -10.28
CA HIS A 20 -6.46 -16.26 -11.51
C HIS A 20 -5.36 -15.21 -11.37
N LEU A 21 -5.28 -14.52 -10.21
CA LEU A 21 -4.20 -13.58 -9.94
C LEU A 21 -2.83 -14.28 -9.94
N ALA A 22 -2.72 -15.43 -9.28
CA ALA A 22 -1.50 -16.23 -9.26
C ALA A 22 -1.09 -16.69 -10.68
N ALA A 23 -2.06 -17.15 -11.47
CA ALA A 23 -1.83 -17.53 -12.88
C ALA A 23 -1.35 -16.34 -13.72
N MET A 24 -1.92 -15.15 -13.53
CA MET A 24 -1.51 -13.93 -14.23
C MET A 24 -0.07 -13.53 -13.86
N VAL A 25 0.27 -13.54 -12.57
CA VAL A 25 1.64 -13.24 -12.09
C VAL A 25 2.65 -14.22 -12.71
N ARG A 26 2.35 -15.52 -12.72
CA ARG A 26 3.21 -16.55 -13.32
C ARG A 26 3.37 -16.35 -14.83
N ALA A 27 2.28 -16.04 -15.54
CA ALA A 27 2.32 -15.81 -16.98
C ALA A 27 3.17 -14.59 -17.36
N GLN A 28 3.32 -13.61 -16.46
CA GLN A 28 4.18 -12.45 -16.63
C GLN A 28 5.62 -12.68 -16.13
N GLY A 29 5.99 -13.90 -15.74
CA GLY A 29 7.32 -14.24 -15.26
C GLY A 29 7.60 -13.85 -13.80
N GLY A 30 6.56 -13.49 -13.02
CA GLY A 30 6.67 -13.21 -11.60
C GLY A 30 6.63 -14.47 -10.73
N ASP A 31 7.01 -14.32 -9.45
CA ASP A 31 6.88 -15.37 -8.44
C ASP A 31 5.47 -15.36 -7.86
N ASP A 32 4.65 -16.33 -8.26
CA ASP A 32 3.28 -16.47 -7.76
C ASP A 32 3.19 -17.00 -6.32
N ALA A 33 4.30 -17.46 -5.73
CA ALA A 33 4.32 -17.87 -4.33
C ALA A 33 3.99 -16.74 -3.36
N VAL A 34 4.26 -15.48 -3.74
CA VAL A 34 3.91 -14.29 -2.94
C VAL A 34 2.41 -14.05 -2.84
N ILE A 35 1.62 -14.57 -3.77
CA ILE A 35 0.15 -14.46 -3.76
C ILE A 35 -0.45 -15.34 -2.66
N TRP A 36 0.17 -16.50 -2.40
CA TRP A 36 -0.27 -17.43 -1.38
C TRP A 36 0.31 -17.14 0.01
N ASP A 37 1.49 -16.51 0.03
CA ASP A 37 2.18 -16.12 1.25
C ASP A 37 2.77 -14.71 1.11
N THR A 38 2.02 -13.72 1.56
CA THR A 38 2.42 -12.32 1.51
C THR A 38 3.64 -11.98 2.38
N GLN A 39 4.07 -12.88 3.28
CA GLN A 39 5.29 -12.68 4.06
C GLN A 39 6.56 -12.79 3.21
N LYS A 40 6.45 -13.36 2.01
CA LYS A 40 7.54 -13.46 1.02
C LYS A 40 7.84 -12.15 0.30
N PHE A 41 6.96 -11.15 0.37
CA PHE A 41 7.27 -9.83 -0.16
C PHE A 41 8.46 -9.22 0.60
N ALA A 42 9.32 -8.51 -0.16
CA ALA A 42 10.39 -7.72 0.43
C ALA A 42 9.82 -6.71 1.43
N LYS A 43 10.47 -6.59 2.58
CA LYS A 43 10.07 -5.66 3.65
C LYS A 43 11.07 -4.54 3.75
N ALA A 44 10.57 -3.31 3.89
CA ALA A 44 11.44 -2.18 4.18
C ALA A 44 12.07 -2.34 5.58
N PRO A 45 13.39 -2.15 5.72
CA PRO A 45 14.07 -2.31 7.00
C PRO A 45 13.78 -1.18 7.98
N TYR A 46 13.31 -0.03 7.49
CA TYR A 46 12.99 1.12 8.31
C TYR A 46 11.53 1.51 8.14
N SER A 47 10.89 1.89 9.24
CA SER A 47 9.56 2.49 9.25
C SER A 47 9.55 3.69 10.18
N TYR A 48 8.77 4.70 9.83
CA TYR A 48 8.55 5.90 10.63
C TYR A 48 7.06 6.12 10.84
N GLU A 49 6.66 6.32 12.09
CA GLU A 49 5.29 6.57 12.47
C GLU A 49 4.99 8.07 12.38
N VAL A 50 3.94 8.42 11.65
CA VAL A 50 3.42 9.78 11.60
C VAL A 50 2.15 9.84 12.41
N CYS A 51 2.20 10.53 13.55
CA CYS A 51 1.08 10.67 14.46
C CYS A 51 0.32 11.99 14.23
N ALA A 52 -0.96 11.99 14.60
CA ALA A 52 -1.79 13.18 14.56
C ALA A 52 -1.32 14.21 15.61
N LYS A 53 -1.17 15.47 15.21
CA LYS A 53 -0.76 16.56 16.10
C LYS A 53 -1.89 16.99 17.05
N GLU A 54 -3.13 16.85 16.60
CA GLU A 54 -4.35 17.24 17.31
C GLU A 54 -5.44 16.19 17.10
N SER A 55 -6.43 16.17 18.00
CA SER A 55 -7.63 15.33 17.82
C SER A 55 -8.64 16.03 16.92
N GLY A 56 -9.29 15.28 16.02
CA GLY A 56 -10.31 15.81 15.13
C GLY A 56 -10.61 14.89 13.97
N TYR A 57 -11.44 15.36 13.05
CA TYR A 57 -11.75 14.67 11.81
C TYR A 57 -10.78 15.08 10.70
N ILE A 58 -10.36 14.13 9.88
CA ILE A 58 -9.59 14.41 8.67
C ILE A 58 -10.56 14.99 7.64
N THR A 59 -10.44 16.27 7.34
CA THR A 59 -11.32 16.97 6.40
C THR A 59 -10.76 17.00 4.98
N PHE A 60 -9.43 16.89 4.85
CA PHE A 60 -8.74 16.95 3.57
C PHE A 60 -7.48 16.08 3.59
N MET A 61 -7.17 15.46 2.46
CA MET A 61 -5.92 14.75 2.21
C MET A 61 -5.43 15.11 0.82
N ASP A 62 -4.26 15.72 0.74
CA ASP A 62 -3.60 15.99 -0.53
C ASP A 62 -3.00 14.68 -1.08
N THR A 63 -3.72 14.05 -2.00
CA THR A 63 -3.33 12.77 -2.59
C THR A 63 -2.13 12.89 -3.51
N GLU A 64 -1.97 14.04 -4.20
CA GLU A 64 -0.80 14.31 -5.03
C GLU A 64 0.47 14.39 -4.18
N SER A 65 0.45 15.17 -3.11
CA SER A 65 1.58 15.25 -2.17
C SER A 65 1.89 13.90 -1.53
N CYS A 66 0.89 13.06 -1.25
CA CYS A 66 1.12 11.69 -0.77
C CYS A 66 1.83 10.83 -1.82
N GLY A 67 1.45 10.96 -3.10
CA GLY A 67 2.11 10.27 -4.22
C GLY A 67 3.57 10.72 -4.39
N ILE A 68 3.83 12.02 -4.36
CA ILE A 68 5.18 12.60 -4.44
C ILE A 68 6.04 12.10 -3.26
N ALA A 69 5.51 12.16 -2.05
CA ALA A 69 6.22 11.66 -0.87
C ALA A 69 6.56 10.18 -0.98
N SER A 70 5.65 9.35 -1.51
CA SER A 70 5.90 7.93 -1.76
C SER A 70 7.02 7.71 -2.78
N ALA A 71 7.04 8.51 -3.87
CA ALA A 71 8.11 8.46 -4.87
C ALA A 71 9.48 8.85 -4.26
N MET A 72 9.52 9.91 -3.46
CA MET A 72 10.74 10.35 -2.75
C MET A 72 11.30 9.30 -1.78
N LEU A 73 10.44 8.43 -1.22
CA LEU A 73 10.87 7.30 -0.38
C LEU A 73 11.50 6.15 -1.19
N GLY A 74 11.40 6.20 -2.51
CA GLY A 74 11.91 5.18 -3.41
C GLY A 74 10.84 4.34 -4.12
N ALA A 75 9.56 4.50 -3.80
CA ALA A 75 8.46 3.74 -4.42
C ALA A 75 8.13 4.21 -5.86
N GLY A 76 8.77 5.27 -6.33
CA GLY A 76 8.62 5.82 -7.68
C GLY A 76 9.94 6.15 -8.34
N ARG A 77 9.89 6.50 -9.63
CA ARG A 77 11.05 6.96 -10.39
C ARG A 77 11.11 8.47 -10.39
N GLU A 78 12.22 9.05 -9.99
CA GLU A 78 12.50 10.46 -10.18
C GLU A 78 13.01 10.74 -11.59
N THR A 79 13.78 9.81 -12.17
CA THR A 79 14.31 9.88 -13.53
C THR A 79 14.06 8.55 -14.25
N LYS A 80 14.25 8.55 -15.58
CA LYS A 80 14.10 7.36 -16.41
C LYS A 80 15.00 6.20 -15.94
N ASP A 81 16.17 6.52 -15.41
CA ASP A 81 17.19 5.55 -15.01
C ASP A 81 17.16 5.21 -13.51
N SER A 82 16.24 5.83 -12.74
CA SER A 82 16.07 5.54 -11.32
C SER A 82 15.50 4.14 -11.11
N GLY A 83 16.08 3.38 -10.19
CA GLY A 83 15.49 2.14 -9.69
C GLY A 83 14.26 2.40 -8.82
N ILE A 84 13.33 1.44 -8.79
CA ILE A 84 12.19 1.44 -7.87
C ILE A 84 12.50 0.49 -6.71
N ASP A 85 12.30 0.97 -5.48
CA ASP A 85 12.29 0.12 -4.30
C ASP A 85 10.85 -0.35 -4.04
N PHE A 86 10.57 -1.62 -4.35
CA PHE A 86 9.24 -2.20 -4.19
C PHE A 86 8.81 -2.41 -2.72
N ALA A 87 9.72 -2.24 -1.76
CA ALA A 87 9.41 -2.28 -0.34
C ALA A 87 9.15 -0.89 0.26
N ALA A 88 9.47 0.20 -0.47
CA ALA A 88 9.21 1.56 -0.02
C ALA A 88 7.75 1.97 -0.25
N GLY A 89 7.23 2.82 0.60
CA GLY A 89 5.89 3.36 0.44
C GLY A 89 5.30 3.96 1.70
N ILE A 90 4.01 4.26 1.64
CA ILE A 90 3.25 4.85 2.74
C ILE A 90 2.02 3.98 3.01
N ILE A 91 1.86 3.52 4.25
CA ILE A 91 0.65 2.83 4.71
C ILE A 91 -0.25 3.85 5.40
N ILE A 92 -1.42 4.09 4.84
CA ILE A 92 -2.38 5.06 5.34
C ILE A 92 -3.46 4.33 6.14
N HIS A 93 -3.53 4.58 7.45
CA HIS A 93 -4.50 3.95 8.35
C HIS A 93 -5.80 4.73 8.47
N LYS A 94 -5.77 6.04 8.25
CA LYS A 94 -6.91 6.95 8.40
C LYS A 94 -7.08 7.80 7.15
N LYS A 95 -8.31 7.99 6.71
CA LYS A 95 -8.68 8.72 5.49
C LYS A 95 -9.60 9.89 5.79
N VAL A 96 -9.94 10.66 4.78
CA VAL A 96 -10.94 11.74 4.89
C VAL A 96 -12.24 11.19 5.45
N GLY A 97 -12.77 11.85 6.48
CA GLY A 97 -13.96 11.44 7.24
C GLY A 97 -13.66 10.67 8.52
N ASP A 98 -12.45 10.13 8.69
CA ASP A 98 -12.07 9.39 9.90
C ASP A 98 -11.71 10.37 11.04
N TYR A 99 -12.08 9.97 12.24
CA TYR A 99 -11.64 10.64 13.47
C TYR A 99 -10.26 10.12 13.87
N VAL A 100 -9.37 11.03 14.29
CA VAL A 100 -8.05 10.74 14.85
C VAL A 100 -7.94 11.37 16.23
N GLU A 101 -7.27 10.70 17.13
CA GLU A 101 -6.89 11.24 18.42
C GLU A 101 -5.46 11.80 18.36
N LYS A 102 -5.17 12.81 19.15
CA LYS A 102 -3.82 13.35 19.30
C LYS A 102 -2.84 12.24 19.67
N ALA A 103 -1.70 12.22 19.01
CA ALA A 103 -0.66 11.19 19.12
C ALA A 103 -1.09 9.78 18.65
N SER A 104 -2.31 9.58 18.13
CA SER A 104 -2.66 8.31 17.48
C SER A 104 -1.93 8.19 16.14
N LEU A 105 -1.65 6.94 15.78
CA LEU A 105 -1.00 6.62 14.50
C LEU A 105 -1.91 6.99 13.33
N TRP A 106 -1.42 7.85 12.45
CA TRP A 106 -2.12 8.25 11.24
C TRP A 106 -1.62 7.49 10.00
N ARG A 107 -0.29 7.34 9.87
CA ARG A 107 0.34 6.60 8.77
C ARG A 107 1.69 6.02 9.18
N TYR A 108 2.12 4.95 8.47
CA TYR A 108 3.51 4.50 8.44
C TYR A 108 4.19 4.94 7.16
N VAL A 109 5.44 5.32 7.27
CA VAL A 109 6.33 5.59 6.15
C VAL A 109 7.42 4.53 6.15
N CYS A 110 7.52 3.76 5.07
CA CYS A 110 8.48 2.65 4.94
C CYS A 110 9.55 3.00 3.90
N PHE A 111 10.83 2.76 4.21
CA PHE A 111 11.93 3.11 3.30
C PHE A 111 13.16 2.23 3.54
N GLN A 112 14.03 2.12 2.52
CA GLN A 112 15.23 1.29 2.55
C GLN A 112 16.46 2.03 3.08
N ARG A 113 16.51 3.37 2.96
CA ARG A 113 17.63 4.19 3.40
C ARG A 113 17.22 5.02 4.61
N ARG A 114 18.13 5.12 5.60
CA ARG A 114 17.94 6.00 6.75
C ARG A 114 17.90 7.45 6.26
N ILE A 115 16.82 8.16 6.55
CA ILE A 115 16.73 9.60 6.34
C ILE A 115 17.63 10.23 7.42
N ILE A 116 18.68 10.93 7.02
CA ILE A 116 19.62 11.63 7.91
C ILE A 116 19.08 13.03 8.16
#